data_74dcd984d32d858cd59ef6a1068fb71f
#
_entry.id   74dcd984d32d858cd59ef6a1068fb71f
#
_cell.length_a   1.000
_cell.length_b   1.000
_cell.length_c   1.000
_cell.angle_alpha   90.00
_cell.angle_beta   90.00
_cell.angle_gamma   90.00
#
_symmetry.space_group_name_H-M   'P 1'
#
loop_
_entity.id
_entity.type
_entity.pdbx_description
1 polymer ?
#
loop_
_entity_poly.entity_id
_entity_poly.type
_entity_poly.pdbx_seq_one_letter_code
_entity_poly.pdbx_strand_id
1 'polypeptide(L)'
;KDDKTPTIGLVLQRSHIVTGDDAHYVAVIQELEYRGARVLPIFCGGLDFSKPVDEFYYDSIDKERAIVDGVVSLTGFALVGGPARQDHPKAIDALKKLNRPYMVALPLVFQTTQEWEESDLGLHPVQVALQIAIPELDGAIEPIILSGRDDATGKAHTLQDRVDVIAERAIKWSTLRVKKREEKKLAITVFSFPPDKGNVGTAAYLNVFGSIYRVLLEMKAKGYQIDDLPKNSKELMEKVINNPEAMDGSPELNIAHKMTVKEYEEFTPYSKRLEENWGKPPGNLNSDGQNLLI
;
A
#
# COMPACT_ATOMS: atom_id res chain seq x y z
N LYS A 1 -22.13 13.68 -14.99
CA LYS A 1 -22.33 12.24 -14.76
C LYS A 1 -21.64 11.86 -13.47
N ASP A 2 -22.44 11.57 -12.45
CA ASP A 2 -21.96 11.03 -11.17
C ASP A 2 -21.63 9.54 -11.30
N ASP A 3 -20.78 9.22 -12.26
CA ASP A 3 -20.32 7.86 -12.45
C ASP A 3 -19.15 7.61 -11.47
N LYS A 4 -19.48 7.01 -10.34
CA LYS A 4 -18.55 6.68 -9.27
C LYS A 4 -17.64 5.48 -9.59
N THR A 5 -17.78 4.89 -10.78
CA THR A 5 -17.00 3.74 -11.22
C THR A 5 -15.55 4.15 -11.51
N PRO A 6 -14.55 3.67 -10.75
CA PRO A 6 -13.17 4.05 -11.00
C PRO A 6 -12.67 3.45 -12.31
N THR A 7 -11.82 4.18 -13.01
CA THR A 7 -11.11 3.71 -14.19
C THR A 7 -9.65 3.42 -13.84
N ILE A 8 -9.23 2.17 -13.95
CA ILE A 8 -7.87 1.73 -13.65
C ILE A 8 -7.10 1.53 -14.95
N GLY A 9 -6.01 2.29 -15.10
CA GLY A 9 -5.06 2.08 -16.18
C GLY A 9 -4.15 0.88 -15.86
N LEU A 10 -3.90 0.02 -16.84
CA LEU A 10 -2.91 -1.06 -16.74
C LEU A 10 -1.79 -0.85 -17.74
N VAL A 11 -0.55 -0.87 -17.26
CA VAL A 11 0.64 -0.81 -18.12
C VAL A 11 1.19 -2.21 -18.28
N LEU A 12 1.17 -2.73 -19.51
CA LEU A 12 1.46 -4.11 -19.85
C LEU A 12 2.71 -4.22 -20.75
N GLN A 13 3.41 -5.33 -20.68
CA GLN A 13 4.46 -5.66 -21.65
C GLN A 13 3.87 -6.34 -22.87
N ARG A 14 4.18 -5.81 -24.05
CA ARG A 14 3.75 -6.37 -25.33
C ARG A 14 4.23 -7.80 -25.54
N SER A 15 5.43 -8.15 -25.05
CA SER A 15 6.00 -9.49 -25.24
C SER A 15 5.09 -10.59 -24.69
N HIS A 16 4.53 -10.44 -23.49
CA HIS A 16 3.63 -11.43 -22.89
C HIS A 16 2.35 -11.62 -23.73
N ILE A 17 1.82 -10.52 -24.28
CA ILE A 17 0.62 -10.57 -25.12
C ILE A 17 0.89 -11.33 -26.43
N VAL A 18 2.04 -11.05 -27.06
CA VAL A 18 2.39 -11.67 -28.36
C VAL A 18 2.73 -13.17 -28.20
N THR A 19 3.32 -13.56 -27.07
CA THR A 19 3.67 -14.96 -26.79
C THR A 19 2.53 -15.78 -26.20
N GLY A 20 1.40 -15.14 -25.82
CA GLY A 20 0.29 -15.80 -25.15
C GLY A 20 0.60 -16.21 -23.70
N ASP A 21 1.60 -15.54 -23.05
CA ASP A 21 1.97 -15.72 -21.65
C ASP A 21 1.35 -14.62 -20.79
N ASP A 22 0.06 -14.36 -20.98
CA ASP A 22 -0.68 -13.20 -20.49
C ASP A 22 -1.74 -13.52 -19.42
N ALA A 23 -1.78 -14.75 -18.93
CA ALA A 23 -2.77 -15.21 -17.96
C ALA A 23 -2.87 -14.31 -16.71
N HIS A 24 -1.73 -13.82 -16.21
CA HIS A 24 -1.68 -12.91 -15.07
C HIS A 24 -2.28 -11.53 -15.39
N TYR A 25 -2.20 -11.05 -16.63
CA TYR A 25 -2.86 -9.81 -17.07
C TYR A 25 -4.37 -9.99 -17.11
N VAL A 26 -4.81 -11.11 -17.68
CA VAL A 26 -6.24 -11.47 -17.76
C VAL A 26 -6.84 -11.59 -16.37
N ALA A 27 -6.14 -12.23 -15.42
CA ALA A 27 -6.59 -12.37 -14.05
C ALA A 27 -6.80 -10.99 -13.36
N VAL A 28 -5.85 -10.07 -13.51
CA VAL A 28 -5.99 -8.71 -12.93
C VAL A 28 -7.13 -7.94 -13.57
N ILE A 29 -7.29 -8.03 -14.90
CA ILE A 29 -8.39 -7.36 -15.61
C ILE A 29 -9.73 -7.89 -15.10
N GLN A 30 -9.91 -9.21 -15.08
CA GLN A 30 -11.15 -9.85 -14.65
C GLN A 30 -11.51 -9.50 -13.21
N GLU A 31 -10.53 -9.52 -12.30
CA GLU A 31 -10.77 -9.19 -10.89
C GLU A 31 -11.14 -7.70 -10.69
N LEU A 32 -10.48 -6.79 -11.41
CA LEU A 32 -10.85 -5.36 -11.37
C LEU A 32 -12.27 -5.13 -11.90
N GLU A 33 -12.63 -5.77 -13.02
CA GLU A 33 -13.98 -5.67 -13.60
C GLU A 33 -15.03 -6.32 -12.71
N TYR A 34 -14.73 -7.49 -12.13
CA TYR A 34 -15.60 -8.16 -11.16
C TYR A 34 -15.92 -7.26 -9.95
N ARG A 35 -14.95 -6.48 -9.49
CA ARG A 35 -15.13 -5.48 -8.42
C ARG A 35 -15.77 -4.17 -8.89
N GLY A 36 -16.16 -4.08 -10.14
CA GLY A 36 -16.89 -2.95 -10.70
C GLY A 36 -16.00 -1.79 -11.17
N ALA A 37 -14.72 -1.99 -11.39
CA ALA A 37 -13.87 -0.99 -12.02
C ALA A 37 -13.94 -1.08 -13.56
N ARG A 38 -13.67 0.03 -14.23
CA ARG A 38 -13.35 0.03 -15.66
C ARG A 38 -11.85 -0.14 -15.83
N VAL A 39 -11.43 -0.93 -16.81
CA VAL A 39 -10.02 -1.21 -17.05
C VAL A 39 -9.58 -0.64 -18.40
N LEU A 40 -8.47 0.08 -18.41
CA LEU A 40 -7.88 0.65 -19.62
C LEU A 40 -6.43 0.14 -19.76
N PRO A 41 -6.21 -1.01 -20.43
CA PRO A 41 -4.87 -1.55 -20.63
C PRO A 41 -4.15 -0.81 -21.78
N ILE A 42 -2.86 -0.53 -21.57
CA ILE A 42 -1.95 0.01 -22.58
C ILE A 42 -0.67 -0.82 -22.65
N PHE A 43 -0.03 -0.82 -23.78
CA PHE A 43 1.28 -1.45 -23.99
C PHE A 43 2.08 -0.70 -25.07
N CYS A 44 3.39 -0.91 -25.11
CA CYS A 44 4.22 -0.37 -26.18
C CYS A 44 5.19 -1.42 -26.73
N GLY A 45 5.77 -1.12 -27.90
CA GLY A 45 6.75 -2.00 -28.53
C GLY A 45 8.17 -1.90 -27.98
N GLY A 46 8.41 -0.97 -27.06
CA GLY A 46 9.70 -0.73 -26.40
C GLY A 46 9.54 -0.62 -24.88
N LEU A 47 10.47 0.06 -24.23
CA LEU A 47 10.53 0.24 -22.79
C LEU A 47 10.27 1.69 -22.34
N ASP A 48 9.62 2.48 -23.18
CA ASP A 48 9.18 3.84 -22.87
C ASP A 48 7.66 3.90 -22.80
N PHE A 49 7.12 3.63 -21.63
CA PHE A 49 5.69 3.60 -21.37
C PHE A 49 5.09 4.99 -21.13
N SER A 50 5.90 6.05 -21.02
CA SER A 50 5.39 7.42 -20.92
C SER A 50 4.61 7.83 -22.17
N LYS A 51 4.99 7.32 -23.34
CA LYS A 51 4.31 7.61 -24.61
C LYS A 51 2.87 7.10 -24.65
N PRO A 52 2.59 5.79 -24.42
CA PRO A 52 1.20 5.33 -24.38
C PRO A 52 0.43 5.90 -23.17
N VAL A 53 1.08 6.25 -22.06
CA VAL A 53 0.42 6.99 -20.97
C VAL A 53 -0.07 8.35 -21.47
N ASP A 54 0.78 9.13 -22.14
CA ASP A 54 0.39 10.44 -22.67
C ASP A 54 -0.68 10.36 -23.78
N GLU A 55 -0.70 9.29 -24.54
CA GLU A 55 -1.64 9.11 -25.63
C GLU A 55 -3.02 8.64 -25.17
N PHE A 56 -3.07 7.67 -24.25
CA PHE A 56 -4.29 6.94 -23.93
C PHE A 56 -4.87 7.20 -22.53
N TYR A 57 -4.12 7.78 -21.59
CA TYR A 57 -4.64 8.05 -20.25
C TYR A 57 -5.19 9.46 -20.06
N TYR A 58 -5.23 10.24 -21.14
CA TYR A 58 -5.82 11.58 -21.15
C TYR A 58 -7.02 11.64 -22.08
N ASP A 59 -7.90 12.60 -21.81
CA ASP A 59 -9.03 12.88 -22.66
C ASP A 59 -8.57 13.27 -24.09
N SER A 60 -9.29 12.83 -25.11
CA SER A 60 -8.93 13.08 -26.50
C SER A 60 -8.99 14.56 -26.89
N ILE A 61 -9.83 15.34 -26.21
CA ILE A 61 -10.03 16.77 -26.46
C ILE A 61 -9.22 17.59 -25.45
N ASP A 62 -9.35 17.27 -24.16
CA ASP A 62 -8.64 17.95 -23.06
C ASP A 62 -7.44 17.10 -22.62
N LYS A 63 -6.31 17.31 -23.24
CA LYS A 63 -5.06 16.59 -22.98
C LYS A 63 -4.46 16.82 -21.59
N GLU A 64 -5.00 17.74 -20.79
CA GLU A 64 -4.61 17.95 -19.39
C GLU A 64 -5.50 17.15 -18.43
N ARG A 65 -6.61 16.62 -18.89
CA ARG A 65 -7.55 15.85 -18.08
C ARG A 65 -7.28 14.36 -18.16
N ALA A 66 -6.68 13.78 -17.12
CA ALA A 66 -6.53 12.34 -17.02
C ALA A 66 -7.89 11.64 -16.90
N ILE A 67 -8.11 10.58 -17.67
CA ILE A 67 -9.33 9.77 -17.69
C ILE A 67 -9.24 8.52 -16.82
N VAL A 68 -8.05 8.21 -16.30
CA VAL A 68 -7.83 7.15 -15.33
C VAL A 68 -7.81 7.73 -13.91
N ASP A 69 -8.22 6.94 -12.91
CA ASP A 69 -8.24 7.31 -11.49
C ASP A 69 -7.05 6.74 -10.73
N GLY A 70 -6.43 5.68 -11.24
CA GLY A 70 -5.22 5.06 -10.76
C GLY A 70 -4.59 4.21 -11.85
N VAL A 71 -3.33 3.84 -11.66
CA VAL A 71 -2.58 3.01 -12.62
C VAL A 71 -1.88 1.88 -11.89
N VAL A 72 -1.92 0.68 -12.47
CA VAL A 72 -1.12 -0.48 -12.04
C VAL A 72 -0.19 -0.87 -13.18
N SER A 73 1.11 -0.84 -12.92
CA SER A 73 2.11 -1.38 -13.83
C SER A 73 2.34 -2.86 -13.56
N LEU A 74 2.22 -3.66 -14.61
CA LEU A 74 2.45 -5.11 -14.60
C LEU A 74 3.75 -5.46 -15.37
N THR A 75 4.60 -4.45 -15.62
CA THR A 75 5.78 -4.64 -16.46
C THR A 75 6.97 -5.20 -15.70
N GLY A 76 7.04 -4.98 -14.39
CA GLY A 76 8.20 -5.33 -13.57
C GLY A 76 9.43 -4.43 -13.81
N PHE A 77 9.24 -3.22 -14.40
CA PHE A 77 10.31 -2.27 -14.69
C PHE A 77 9.89 -0.83 -14.36
N ALA A 78 10.85 0.09 -14.41
CA ALA A 78 10.60 1.52 -14.40
C ALA A 78 9.64 1.92 -15.54
N LEU A 79 8.93 3.04 -15.38
CA LEU A 79 8.01 3.54 -16.40
C LEU A 79 8.73 3.88 -17.71
N VAL A 80 9.96 4.40 -17.62
CA VAL A 80 10.78 4.74 -18.79
C VAL A 80 12.15 4.07 -18.69
N GLY A 81 12.41 3.18 -19.63
CA GLY A 81 13.63 2.41 -19.70
C GLY A 81 13.49 1.02 -19.07
N GLY A 82 14.40 0.14 -19.45
CA GLY A 82 14.47 -1.22 -18.92
C GLY A 82 15.56 -1.38 -17.86
N PRO A 83 15.94 -2.61 -17.53
CA PRO A 83 16.97 -2.89 -16.53
C PRO A 83 18.33 -2.22 -16.82
N ALA A 84 18.66 -1.99 -18.09
CA ALA A 84 19.97 -1.47 -18.49
C ALA A 84 20.07 0.06 -18.57
N ARG A 85 18.94 0.75 -18.73
CA ARG A 85 18.93 2.21 -18.87
C ARG A 85 17.57 2.76 -18.45
N GLN A 86 17.55 3.57 -17.40
CA GLN A 86 16.39 4.28 -16.91
C GLN A 86 16.47 5.77 -17.25
N ASP A 87 15.31 6.39 -17.45
CA ASP A 87 15.17 7.85 -17.58
C ASP A 87 14.20 8.34 -16.50
N HIS A 88 14.70 8.41 -15.27
CA HIS A 88 13.93 8.85 -14.10
C HIS A 88 13.32 10.24 -14.26
N PRO A 89 14.02 11.27 -14.77
CA PRO A 89 13.43 12.58 -14.97
C PRO A 89 12.16 12.51 -15.84
N LYS A 90 12.23 11.78 -16.94
CA LYS A 90 11.10 11.63 -17.85
C LYS A 90 9.93 10.85 -17.22
N ALA A 91 10.24 9.78 -16.48
CA ALA A 91 9.24 8.99 -15.75
C ALA A 91 8.53 9.84 -14.69
N ILE A 92 9.31 10.59 -13.88
CA ILE A 92 8.79 11.49 -12.85
C ILE A 92 7.90 12.56 -13.44
N ASP A 93 8.31 13.18 -14.55
CA ASP A 93 7.52 14.23 -15.22
C ASP A 93 6.19 13.67 -15.75
N ALA A 94 6.20 12.48 -16.36
CA ALA A 94 4.99 11.81 -16.82
C ALA A 94 4.04 11.46 -15.66
N LEU A 95 4.56 10.93 -14.55
CA LEU A 95 3.75 10.58 -13.37
C LEU A 95 3.24 11.83 -12.63
N LYS A 96 4.03 12.90 -12.53
CA LYS A 96 3.57 14.18 -11.97
C LYS A 96 2.45 14.79 -12.79
N LYS A 97 2.58 14.79 -14.12
CA LYS A 97 1.53 15.27 -15.03
C LYS A 97 0.27 14.42 -14.88
N LEU A 98 0.40 13.10 -14.85
CA LEU A 98 -0.72 12.18 -14.64
C LEU A 98 -1.42 12.42 -13.31
N ASN A 99 -0.67 12.68 -12.24
CA ASN A 99 -1.15 12.94 -10.89
C ASN A 99 -2.19 11.91 -10.41
N ARG A 100 -1.86 10.63 -10.55
CA ARG A 100 -2.65 9.49 -10.12
C ARG A 100 -1.77 8.50 -9.33
N PRO A 101 -2.34 7.73 -8.40
CA PRO A 101 -1.62 6.62 -7.78
C PRO A 101 -1.05 5.70 -8.87
N TYR A 102 0.24 5.40 -8.79
CA TYR A 102 0.95 4.52 -9.70
C TYR A 102 1.51 3.35 -8.90
N MET A 103 0.86 2.20 -9.01
CA MET A 103 1.19 0.97 -8.30
C MET A 103 1.99 0.03 -9.20
N VAL A 104 2.78 -0.86 -8.59
CA VAL A 104 3.50 -1.90 -9.32
C VAL A 104 3.11 -3.29 -8.85
N ALA A 105 2.82 -4.17 -9.81
CA ALA A 105 2.61 -5.58 -9.56
C ALA A 105 3.69 -6.38 -10.30
N LEU A 106 4.36 -7.25 -9.56
CA LEU A 106 5.64 -7.83 -9.94
C LEU A 106 5.49 -9.28 -10.41
N PRO A 107 5.92 -9.63 -11.62
CA PRO A 107 6.19 -11.02 -11.96
C PRO A 107 7.52 -11.46 -11.31
N LEU A 108 7.58 -12.64 -10.73
CA LEU A 108 8.83 -13.27 -10.31
C LEU A 108 9.64 -13.64 -11.55
N VAL A 109 10.90 -13.19 -11.61
CA VAL A 109 11.81 -13.40 -12.76
C VAL A 109 13.02 -14.23 -12.37
N PHE A 110 13.51 -14.08 -11.14
CA PHE A 110 14.72 -14.73 -10.65
C PHE A 110 14.43 -15.90 -9.71
N GLN A 111 13.19 -16.17 -9.43
CA GLN A 111 12.71 -17.24 -8.55
C GLN A 111 11.41 -17.79 -9.15
N THR A 112 11.14 -19.06 -8.89
CA THR A 112 9.79 -19.62 -9.09
C THR A 112 8.87 -19.20 -7.96
N THR A 113 7.58 -19.51 -8.07
CA THR A 113 6.62 -19.25 -6.99
C THR A 113 6.95 -20.05 -5.74
N GLN A 114 7.34 -21.31 -5.89
CA GLN A 114 7.71 -22.19 -4.80
C GLN A 114 9.00 -21.74 -4.11
N GLU A 115 10.05 -21.43 -4.86
CA GLU A 115 11.30 -20.89 -4.31
C GLU A 115 11.09 -19.62 -3.51
N TRP A 116 10.17 -18.76 -3.96
CA TRP A 116 9.82 -17.55 -3.24
C TRP A 116 9.02 -17.82 -1.95
N GLU A 117 8.03 -18.71 -2.00
CA GLU A 117 7.21 -19.09 -0.84
C GLU A 117 8.02 -19.77 0.26
N GLU A 118 9.03 -20.57 -0.12
CA GLU A 118 9.93 -21.28 0.80
C GLU A 118 11.12 -20.43 1.26
N SER A 119 11.31 -19.23 0.69
CA SER A 119 12.48 -18.40 0.97
C SER A 119 12.35 -17.63 2.28
N ASP A 120 13.24 -17.86 3.22
CA ASP A 120 13.38 -17.05 4.45
C ASP A 120 13.79 -15.61 4.17
N LEU A 121 14.40 -15.33 3.01
CA LEU A 121 14.83 -14.00 2.59
C LEU A 121 13.74 -13.27 1.77
N GLY A 122 12.70 -13.97 1.33
CA GLY A 122 11.68 -13.42 0.44
C GLY A 122 12.18 -13.22 -0.99
N LEU A 123 12.03 -12.02 -1.54
CA LEU A 123 12.44 -11.70 -2.91
C LEU A 123 13.96 -11.70 -3.09
N HIS A 124 14.40 -12.21 -4.25
CA HIS A 124 15.79 -12.12 -4.66
C HIS A 124 16.28 -10.66 -4.70
N PRO A 125 17.45 -10.33 -4.11
CA PRO A 125 17.92 -8.94 -4.00
C PRO A 125 17.98 -8.16 -5.31
N VAL A 126 18.36 -8.81 -6.42
CA VAL A 126 18.36 -8.20 -7.76
C VAL A 126 16.95 -7.82 -8.19
N GLN A 127 15.95 -8.63 -7.87
CA GLN A 127 14.56 -8.35 -8.17
C GLN A 127 14.03 -7.18 -7.34
N VAL A 128 14.39 -7.11 -6.06
CA VAL A 128 14.07 -5.94 -5.21
C VAL A 128 14.62 -4.66 -5.82
N ALA A 129 15.88 -4.68 -6.27
CA ALA A 129 16.51 -3.51 -6.88
C ALA A 129 15.77 -3.10 -8.18
N LEU A 130 15.55 -4.03 -9.09
CA LEU A 130 15.01 -3.72 -10.43
C LEU A 130 13.51 -3.43 -10.45
N GLN A 131 12.73 -4.17 -9.65
CA GLN A 131 11.27 -4.13 -9.74
C GLN A 131 10.59 -3.34 -8.63
N ILE A 132 11.32 -3.01 -7.56
CA ILE A 132 10.80 -2.21 -6.44
C ILE A 132 11.56 -0.89 -6.33
N ALA A 133 12.86 -0.92 -6.00
CA ALA A 133 13.60 0.28 -5.67
C ALA A 133 13.68 1.26 -6.86
N ILE A 134 13.94 0.77 -8.06
CA ILE A 134 14.00 1.63 -9.27
C ILE A 134 12.64 2.26 -9.59
N PRO A 135 11.50 1.51 -9.66
CA PRO A 135 10.20 2.13 -9.82
C PRO A 135 9.80 3.10 -8.70
N GLU A 136 10.20 2.85 -7.44
CA GLU A 136 9.96 3.78 -6.33
C GLU A 136 10.65 5.13 -6.53
N LEU A 137 11.84 5.16 -7.15
CA LEU A 137 12.52 6.41 -7.51
C LEU A 137 11.69 7.25 -8.50
N ASP A 138 10.87 6.63 -9.34
CA ASP A 138 9.94 7.31 -10.24
C ASP A 138 8.66 7.78 -9.53
N GLY A 139 8.34 7.23 -8.36
CA GLY A 139 7.13 7.52 -7.59
C GLY A 139 6.13 6.35 -7.54
N ALA A 140 6.55 5.13 -7.86
CA ALA A 140 5.72 3.94 -7.71
C ALA A 140 5.48 3.60 -6.23
N ILE A 141 4.30 3.06 -5.95
CA ILE A 141 3.87 2.65 -4.62
C ILE A 141 3.32 1.22 -4.64
N GLU A 142 3.12 0.63 -3.46
CA GLU A 142 2.41 -0.65 -3.27
C GLU A 142 2.99 -1.81 -4.10
N PRO A 143 4.28 -2.13 -3.98
CA PRO A 143 4.85 -3.26 -4.71
C PRO A 143 4.25 -4.59 -4.22
N ILE A 144 3.63 -5.36 -5.12
CA ILE A 144 2.99 -6.63 -4.81
C ILE A 144 3.43 -7.68 -5.83
N ILE A 145 3.81 -8.87 -5.36
CA ILE A 145 4.09 -10.01 -6.24
C ILE A 145 2.77 -10.48 -6.85
N LEU A 146 2.73 -10.67 -8.15
CA LEU A 146 1.53 -11.03 -8.90
C LEU A 146 1.56 -12.49 -9.39
N SER A 147 2.71 -12.91 -9.88
CA SER A 147 2.85 -14.17 -10.61
C SER A 147 4.29 -14.61 -10.61
N GLY A 148 4.52 -15.83 -11.01
CA GLY A 148 5.85 -16.40 -11.25
C GLY A 148 5.75 -17.58 -12.22
N ARG A 149 6.74 -18.44 -12.16
CA ARG A 149 6.73 -19.71 -12.88
C ARG A 149 6.57 -20.85 -11.89
N ASP A 150 5.81 -21.86 -12.29
CA ASP A 150 5.66 -23.11 -11.57
C ASP A 150 6.88 -24.00 -11.82
N ASP A 151 7.44 -24.59 -10.79
CA ASP A 151 8.66 -25.42 -10.86
C ASP A 151 8.50 -26.64 -11.74
N ALA A 152 7.35 -27.30 -11.64
CA ALA A 152 7.13 -28.57 -12.32
C ALA A 152 6.86 -28.40 -13.82
N THR A 153 6.18 -27.30 -14.19
CA THR A 153 5.70 -27.09 -15.57
C THR A 153 6.45 -26.01 -16.31
N GLY A 154 7.18 -25.12 -15.60
CA GLY A 154 7.82 -23.94 -16.16
C GLY A 154 6.84 -22.89 -16.74
N LYS A 155 5.53 -23.12 -16.58
CA LYS A 155 4.48 -22.21 -17.08
C LYS A 155 4.25 -21.05 -16.13
N ALA A 156 3.72 -19.97 -16.66
CA ALA A 156 3.27 -18.85 -15.85
C ALA A 156 2.21 -19.33 -14.85
N HIS A 157 2.41 -18.95 -13.59
CA HIS A 157 1.52 -19.22 -12.46
C HIS A 157 1.09 -17.90 -11.84
N THR A 158 -0.22 -17.67 -11.78
CA THR A 158 -0.79 -16.45 -11.21
C THR A 158 -1.19 -16.72 -9.76
N LEU A 159 -0.77 -15.84 -8.85
CA LEU A 159 -1.11 -15.90 -7.43
C LEU A 159 -2.45 -15.19 -7.20
N GLN A 160 -3.54 -15.96 -7.12
CA GLN A 160 -4.90 -15.39 -7.08
C GLN A 160 -5.12 -14.50 -5.85
N ASP A 161 -4.65 -14.89 -4.68
CA ASP A 161 -4.74 -14.09 -3.46
C ASP A 161 -4.06 -12.72 -3.61
N ARG A 162 -3.00 -12.64 -4.40
CA ARG A 162 -2.28 -11.41 -4.73
C ARG A 162 -3.03 -10.56 -5.75
N VAL A 163 -3.65 -11.18 -6.73
CA VAL A 163 -4.55 -10.50 -7.69
C VAL A 163 -5.68 -9.80 -6.93
N ASP A 164 -6.30 -10.48 -5.96
CA ASP A 164 -7.37 -9.93 -5.13
C ASP A 164 -6.89 -8.68 -4.36
N VAL A 165 -5.68 -8.76 -3.75
CA VAL A 165 -5.08 -7.63 -3.02
C VAL A 165 -4.75 -6.46 -3.96
N ILE A 166 -4.18 -6.73 -5.14
CA ILE A 166 -3.85 -5.69 -6.14
C ILE A 166 -5.12 -4.96 -6.56
N ALA A 167 -6.17 -5.69 -6.93
CA ALA A 167 -7.43 -5.11 -7.37
C ALA A 167 -8.09 -4.28 -6.26
N GLU A 168 -8.13 -4.81 -5.04
CA GLU A 168 -8.68 -4.09 -3.88
C GLU A 168 -7.94 -2.78 -3.61
N ARG A 169 -6.60 -2.82 -3.58
CA ARG A 169 -5.77 -1.64 -3.32
C ARG A 169 -5.89 -0.62 -4.44
N ALA A 170 -5.85 -1.05 -5.70
CA ALA A 170 -6.00 -0.15 -6.85
C ALA A 170 -7.33 0.62 -6.80
N ILE A 171 -8.43 -0.06 -6.48
CA ILE A 171 -9.75 0.57 -6.31
C ILE A 171 -9.76 1.52 -5.10
N LYS A 172 -9.22 1.10 -3.95
CA LYS A 172 -9.16 1.95 -2.74
C LYS A 172 -8.37 3.24 -2.98
N TRP A 173 -7.19 3.14 -3.56
CA TRP A 173 -6.36 4.31 -3.90
C TRP A 173 -7.05 5.25 -4.89
N SER A 174 -7.68 4.69 -5.92
CA SER A 174 -8.39 5.47 -6.95
C SER A 174 -9.60 6.20 -6.38
N THR A 175 -10.37 5.55 -5.51
CA THR A 175 -11.54 6.15 -4.87
C THR A 175 -11.17 7.16 -3.78
N LEU A 176 -10.01 7.05 -3.15
CA LEU A 176 -9.57 7.99 -2.12
C LEU A 176 -9.51 9.44 -2.63
N ARG A 177 -9.17 9.65 -3.90
CA ARG A 177 -9.10 10.96 -4.53
C ARG A 177 -10.46 11.67 -4.62
N VAL A 178 -11.50 10.93 -4.97
CA VAL A 178 -12.85 11.48 -5.16
C VAL A 178 -13.67 11.49 -3.87
N LYS A 179 -13.22 10.77 -2.85
CA LYS A 179 -13.86 10.73 -1.54
C LYS A 179 -13.83 12.10 -0.87
N LYS A 180 -14.95 12.53 -0.32
CA LYS A 180 -15.01 13.80 0.43
C LYS A 180 -14.10 13.73 1.66
N ARG A 181 -13.58 14.87 2.10
CA ARG A 181 -12.63 14.92 3.23
C ARG A 181 -13.26 14.44 4.53
N GLU A 182 -14.52 14.75 4.77
CA GLU A 182 -15.30 14.27 5.91
C GLU A 182 -15.50 12.75 5.97
N GLU A 183 -15.40 12.07 4.81
CA GLU A 183 -15.55 10.64 4.69
C GLU A 183 -14.22 9.88 4.81
N LYS A 184 -13.09 10.60 4.80
CA LYS A 184 -11.75 10.00 4.87
C LYS A 184 -11.41 9.63 6.31
N LYS A 185 -11.05 8.36 6.52
CA LYS A 185 -10.55 7.87 7.81
C LYS A 185 -9.03 7.89 7.77
N LEU A 186 -8.42 8.45 8.79
CA LEU A 186 -6.98 8.59 8.94
C LEU A 186 -6.55 8.01 10.28
N ALA A 187 -5.40 7.34 10.29
CA ALA A 187 -4.73 6.90 11.50
C ALA A 187 -3.37 7.59 11.59
N ILE A 188 -3.06 8.15 12.74
CA ILE A 188 -1.75 8.69 13.06
C ILE A 188 -1.10 7.75 14.06
N THR A 189 -0.05 7.04 13.63
CA THR A 189 0.71 6.16 14.50
C THR A 189 1.81 6.94 15.19
N VAL A 190 1.82 6.88 16.52
CA VAL A 190 2.85 7.51 17.36
C VAL A 190 3.83 6.45 17.82
N PHE A 191 5.12 6.68 17.56
CA PHE A 191 6.17 5.76 17.99
C PHE A 191 6.33 5.79 19.51
N SER A 192 6.49 4.61 20.12
CA SER A 192 6.77 4.44 21.54
C SER A 192 7.76 3.29 21.72
N PHE A 193 9.00 3.64 22.10
CA PHE A 193 10.03 2.64 22.43
C PHE A 193 10.95 3.15 23.53
N PRO A 194 11.14 2.42 24.64
CA PRO A 194 10.38 1.22 25.07
C PRO A 194 8.85 1.45 25.11
N PRO A 195 8.03 0.39 25.05
CA PRO A 195 6.57 0.51 24.95
C PRO A 195 5.93 0.83 26.30
N ASP A 196 6.27 1.98 26.86
CA ASP A 196 5.73 2.50 28.12
C ASP A 196 5.16 3.93 27.93
N LYS A 197 4.36 4.37 28.90
CA LYS A 197 3.69 5.67 28.84
C LYS A 197 4.66 6.85 28.81
N GLY A 198 5.82 6.73 29.43
CA GLY A 198 6.83 7.80 29.49
C GLY A 198 7.54 8.03 28.16
N ASN A 199 7.54 7.05 27.27
CA ASN A 199 8.23 7.10 25.99
C ASN A 199 7.31 7.35 24.79
N VAL A 200 6.00 7.50 25.01
CA VAL A 200 5.05 7.75 23.93
C VAL A 200 5.38 9.06 23.21
N GLY A 201 5.61 8.99 21.92
CA GLY A 201 5.88 10.15 21.08
C GLY A 201 7.26 10.75 21.28
N THR A 202 8.24 10.00 21.79
CA THR A 202 9.61 10.46 21.87
C THR A 202 10.27 10.47 20.50
N ALA A 203 10.80 11.62 20.10
CA ALA A 203 11.59 11.77 18.89
C ALA A 203 12.60 12.90 19.09
N ALA A 204 13.85 12.65 18.68
CA ALA A 204 14.91 13.65 18.84
C ALA A 204 14.55 14.94 18.10
N TYR A 205 14.63 16.06 18.83
CA TYR A 205 14.40 17.41 18.32
C TYR A 205 12.99 17.70 17.76
N LEU A 206 12.01 16.80 17.96
CA LEU A 206 10.65 16.97 17.47
C LEU A 206 9.66 17.10 18.64
N ASN A 207 8.89 18.17 18.67
CA ASN A 207 7.72 18.28 19.53
C ASN A 207 6.55 17.50 18.88
N VAL A 208 6.48 16.19 19.14
CA VAL A 208 5.55 15.27 18.49
C VAL A 208 4.11 15.66 18.72
N PHE A 209 3.68 15.81 19.97
CA PHE A 209 2.27 16.18 20.28
C PHE A 209 1.90 17.56 19.81
N GLY A 210 2.83 18.55 19.88
CA GLY A 210 2.60 19.86 19.32
C GLY A 210 2.44 19.83 17.79
N SER A 211 3.22 18.99 17.11
CA SER A 211 3.11 18.81 15.65
C SER A 211 1.81 18.12 15.26
N ILE A 212 1.43 17.04 15.94
CA ILE A 212 0.17 16.33 15.69
C ILE A 212 -1.03 17.28 15.93
N TYR A 213 -1.00 18.03 17.03
CA TYR A 213 -2.08 18.96 17.33
C TYR A 213 -2.28 20.00 16.23
N ARG A 214 -1.17 20.56 15.69
CA ARG A 214 -1.24 21.49 14.54
C ARG A 214 -1.81 20.82 13.29
N VAL A 215 -1.41 19.58 13.02
CA VAL A 215 -1.96 18.80 11.91
C VAL A 215 -3.46 18.60 12.07
N LEU A 216 -3.94 18.25 13.27
CA LEU A 216 -5.37 18.08 13.56
C LEU A 216 -6.16 19.38 13.35
N LEU A 217 -5.61 20.54 13.78
CA LEU A 217 -6.22 21.84 13.54
C LEU A 217 -6.37 22.13 12.04
N GLU A 218 -5.32 21.92 11.27
CA GLU A 218 -5.34 22.13 9.81
C GLU A 218 -6.28 21.18 9.11
N MET A 219 -6.32 19.92 9.52
CA MET A 219 -7.24 18.93 8.98
C MET A 219 -8.70 19.36 9.22
N LYS A 220 -9.04 19.76 10.44
CA LYS A 220 -10.39 20.25 10.79
C LYS A 220 -10.75 21.49 9.95
N ALA A 221 -9.84 22.44 9.82
CA ALA A 221 -10.02 23.64 9.01
C ALA A 221 -10.23 23.30 7.52
N LYS A 222 -9.67 22.20 7.04
CA LYS A 222 -9.82 21.71 5.66
C LYS A 222 -11.03 20.77 5.46
N GLY A 223 -11.88 20.59 6.47
CA GLY A 223 -13.14 19.84 6.37
C GLY A 223 -13.01 18.34 6.61
N TYR A 224 -11.96 17.88 7.28
CA TYR A 224 -11.94 16.52 7.83
C TYR A 224 -12.80 16.45 9.09
N GLN A 225 -13.50 15.33 9.28
CA GLN A 225 -14.28 15.14 10.49
C GLN A 225 -13.36 14.81 11.66
N ILE A 226 -13.37 15.68 12.68
CA ILE A 226 -12.66 15.48 13.95
C ILE A 226 -13.63 15.88 15.05
N ASP A 227 -14.25 14.88 15.67
CA ASP A 227 -15.37 15.09 16.59
C ASP A 227 -14.89 15.60 17.95
N ASP A 228 -13.79 15.07 18.45
CA ASP A 228 -13.26 15.41 19.78
C ASP A 228 -11.85 16.00 19.68
N LEU A 229 -11.75 17.18 19.09
CA LEU A 229 -10.47 17.89 18.98
C LEU A 229 -10.04 18.39 20.37
N PRO A 230 -8.84 17.98 20.87
CA PRO A 230 -8.30 18.53 22.13
C PRO A 230 -8.13 20.05 22.10
N LYS A 231 -8.17 20.69 23.26
CA LYS A 231 -7.99 22.15 23.36
C LYS A 231 -6.56 22.60 23.07
N ASN A 232 -5.58 21.74 23.35
CA ASN A 232 -4.16 21.99 23.16
C ASN A 232 -3.37 20.67 23.07
N SER A 233 -2.08 20.78 22.78
CA SER A 233 -1.19 19.61 22.67
C SER A 233 -1.02 18.82 23.97
N LYS A 234 -1.17 19.47 25.13
CA LYS A 234 -1.10 18.82 26.44
C LYS A 234 -2.31 17.91 26.65
N GLU A 235 -3.52 18.41 26.39
CA GLU A 235 -4.75 17.60 26.45
C GLU A 235 -4.71 16.45 25.42
N LEU A 236 -4.16 16.67 24.23
CA LEU A 236 -3.93 15.60 23.27
C LEU A 236 -3.04 14.48 23.85
N MET A 237 -1.92 14.86 24.47
CA MET A 237 -1.01 13.91 25.10
C MET A 237 -1.67 13.16 26.24
N GLU A 238 -2.39 13.85 27.12
CA GLU A 238 -3.14 13.24 28.23
C GLU A 238 -4.17 12.22 27.74
N LYS A 239 -4.88 12.52 26.64
CA LYS A 239 -5.83 11.57 26.03
C LYS A 239 -5.14 10.35 25.41
N VAL A 240 -4.00 10.52 24.77
CA VAL A 240 -3.24 9.42 24.12
C VAL A 240 -2.62 8.51 25.19
N ILE A 241 -2.07 9.08 26.24
CA ILE A 241 -1.43 8.32 27.34
C ILE A 241 -2.49 7.74 28.28
N ASN A 242 -3.69 8.29 28.27
CA ASN A 242 -4.83 7.89 29.12
C ASN A 242 -4.49 7.86 30.64
N ASN A 243 -3.46 8.62 31.05
CA ASN A 243 -3.08 8.83 32.45
C ASN A 243 -2.21 10.09 32.58
N PRO A 244 -2.75 11.19 33.13
CA PRO A 244 -2.01 12.44 33.30
C PRO A 244 -0.77 12.31 34.21
N GLU A 245 -0.80 11.36 35.15
CA GLU A 245 0.29 11.18 36.12
C GLU A 245 1.48 10.39 35.53
N ALA A 246 1.28 9.72 34.40
CA ALA A 246 2.30 8.92 33.74
C ALA A 246 3.29 9.72 32.86
N MET A 247 3.16 11.05 32.84
CA MET A 247 3.95 11.91 31.94
C MET A 247 5.46 11.98 32.29
N ASP A 248 5.84 11.60 33.49
CA ASP A 248 7.20 11.74 33.99
C ASP A 248 7.95 10.38 34.09
N GLY A 249 7.95 9.61 33.00
CA GLY A 249 8.78 8.41 32.89
C GLY A 249 8.20 7.16 33.58
N SER A 250 6.86 7.04 33.60
CA SER A 250 6.20 5.84 34.12
C SER A 250 6.53 4.61 33.26
N PRO A 251 6.98 3.51 33.88
CA PRO A 251 7.24 2.25 33.19
C PRO A 251 5.95 1.47 32.84
N GLU A 252 4.77 1.99 33.19
CA GLU A 252 3.53 1.34 32.86
C GLU A 252 3.28 1.30 31.36
N LEU A 253 2.75 0.16 30.89
CA LEU A 253 2.34 0.02 29.49
C LEU A 253 1.19 0.97 29.16
N ASN A 254 1.26 1.59 27.99
CA ASN A 254 0.16 2.39 27.48
C ASN A 254 -0.86 1.47 26.79
N ILE A 255 -1.91 1.11 27.51
CA ILE A 255 -2.93 0.16 27.05
C ILE A 255 -4.16 0.96 26.62
N ALA A 256 -4.41 0.98 25.33
CA ALA A 256 -5.60 1.59 24.74
C ALA A 256 -6.80 0.64 24.75
N HIS A 257 -6.56 -0.66 24.62
CA HIS A 257 -7.59 -1.68 24.55
C HIS A 257 -7.10 -3.03 25.11
N LYS A 258 -7.98 -3.76 25.78
CA LYS A 258 -7.76 -5.15 26.17
C LYS A 258 -8.59 -6.03 25.24
N MET A 259 -7.92 -6.85 24.44
CA MET A 259 -8.55 -7.76 23.51
C MET A 259 -8.48 -9.19 24.03
N THR A 260 -9.60 -9.87 24.13
CA THR A 260 -9.62 -11.29 24.49
C THR A 260 -9.03 -12.15 23.37
N VAL A 261 -8.51 -13.34 23.71
CA VAL A 261 -8.00 -14.30 22.71
C VAL A 261 -9.09 -14.63 21.67
N LYS A 262 -10.33 -14.76 22.11
CA LYS A 262 -11.46 -15.05 21.23
C LYS A 262 -11.71 -13.92 20.22
N GLU A 263 -11.72 -12.66 20.67
CA GLU A 263 -11.84 -11.50 19.77
C GLU A 263 -10.67 -11.43 18.77
N TYR A 264 -9.46 -11.72 19.23
CA TYR A 264 -8.28 -11.79 18.37
C TYR A 264 -8.43 -12.84 17.27
N GLU A 265 -8.87 -14.06 17.61
CA GLU A 265 -9.09 -15.14 16.66
C GLU A 265 -10.22 -14.82 15.66
N GLU A 266 -11.29 -14.17 16.11
CA GLU A 266 -12.38 -13.70 15.25
C GLU A 266 -11.91 -12.58 14.29
N PHE A 267 -11.02 -11.71 14.77
CA PHE A 267 -10.50 -10.57 13.99
C PHE A 267 -9.37 -10.95 13.03
N THR A 268 -8.64 -12.02 13.34
CA THR A 268 -7.42 -12.42 12.63
C THR A 268 -7.63 -13.75 11.90
N PRO A 269 -7.97 -13.76 10.60
CA PRO A 269 -8.20 -15.01 9.85
C PRO A 269 -6.94 -15.88 9.74
N TYR A 270 -5.77 -15.33 10.04
CA TYR A 270 -4.47 -16.00 10.00
C TYR A 270 -3.96 -16.44 11.38
N SER A 271 -4.78 -16.38 12.43
CA SER A 271 -4.39 -16.67 13.82
C SER A 271 -3.66 -18.00 13.98
N LYS A 272 -4.12 -19.07 13.33
CA LYS A 272 -3.46 -20.40 13.39
C LYS A 272 -2.04 -20.38 12.80
N ARG A 273 -1.84 -19.71 11.66
CA ARG A 273 -0.52 -19.58 11.04
C ARG A 273 0.43 -18.73 11.89
N LEU A 274 -0.11 -17.71 12.56
CA LEU A 274 0.66 -16.91 13.52
C LEU A 274 1.04 -17.73 14.75
N GLU A 275 0.14 -18.58 15.26
CA GLU A 275 0.41 -19.49 16.37
C GLU A 275 1.55 -20.47 16.08
N GLU A 276 1.62 -21.02 14.87
CA GLU A 276 2.68 -21.93 14.44
C GLU A 276 4.07 -21.27 14.52
N ASN A 277 4.18 -19.99 14.18
CA ASN A 277 5.45 -19.27 14.16
C ASN A 277 5.78 -18.56 15.48
N TRP A 278 4.78 -18.07 16.20
CA TRP A 278 4.96 -17.16 17.35
C TRP A 278 4.43 -17.70 18.66
N GLY A 279 3.79 -18.89 18.65
CA GLY A 279 3.15 -19.50 19.80
C GLY A 279 1.73 -19.00 20.05
N LYS A 280 1.10 -19.62 21.05
CA LYS A 280 -0.32 -19.35 21.34
C LYS A 280 -0.55 -17.95 21.90
N PRO A 281 -1.63 -17.26 21.48
CA PRO A 281 -2.07 -16.05 22.13
C PRO A 281 -2.55 -16.34 23.57
N PRO A 282 -2.47 -15.37 24.50
CA PRO A 282 -2.00 -14.00 24.28
C PRO A 282 -0.48 -13.83 24.33
N GLY A 283 0.31 -14.89 24.53
CA GLY A 283 1.76 -14.83 24.67
C GLY A 283 2.24 -14.19 25.96
N ASN A 284 3.54 -13.88 26.03
CA ASN A 284 4.19 -13.30 27.21
C ASN A 284 4.48 -11.80 27.09
N LEU A 285 4.37 -11.24 25.88
CA LEU A 285 4.59 -9.81 25.61
C LEU A 285 3.26 -9.11 25.41
N ASN A 286 3.12 -7.93 26.00
CA ASN A 286 1.91 -7.12 25.93
C ASN A 286 0.65 -7.93 26.26
N SER A 287 0.69 -8.64 27.38
CA SER A 287 -0.37 -9.55 27.84
C SER A 287 -0.49 -9.51 29.36
N ASP A 288 -1.69 -9.69 29.86
CA ASP A 288 -1.95 -9.92 31.29
C ASP A 288 -2.10 -11.43 31.61
N GLY A 289 -1.74 -12.32 30.69
CA GLY A 289 -1.87 -13.78 30.78
C GLY A 289 -3.23 -14.32 30.33
N GLN A 290 -4.21 -13.45 30.08
CA GLN A 290 -5.54 -13.81 29.58
C GLN A 290 -5.93 -13.01 28.32
N ASN A 291 -5.50 -11.75 28.24
CA ASN A 291 -5.83 -10.84 27.17
C ASN A 291 -4.56 -10.28 26.51
N LEU A 292 -4.68 -9.91 25.24
CA LEU A 292 -3.71 -9.06 24.57
C LEU A 292 -3.93 -7.61 25.03
N LEU A 293 -2.85 -6.92 25.31
CA LEU A 293 -2.82 -5.51 25.70
C LEU A 293 -2.39 -4.66 24.50
N ILE A 294 -3.30 -3.89 23.94
CA ILE A 294 -3.12 -3.10 22.73
C ILE A 294 -3.07 -1.61 23.05
#